data_dfa00d03b5a4d4a229277e167a492d23
#
_entry.id   dfa00d03b5a4d4a229277e167a492d23
#
_cell.length_a   1.000
_cell.length_b   1.000
_cell.length_c   1.000
_cell.angle_alpha   90.00
_cell.angle_beta   90.00
_cell.angle_gamma   90.00
#
_symmetry.space_group_name_H-M   'P 1'
#
loop_
_entity.id
_entity.type
_entity.pdbx_description
1 polymer ?
#
loop_
_entity_poly.entity_id
_entity_poly.type
_entity_poly.pdbx_seq_one_letter_code
_entity_poly.pdbx_strand_id
1 'polypeptide(L)'
;MSDSLTKTSLRPKLKAYLWIIGILLALWLGFVFLVYLKAQETNMELRDINSVTRWGIAAILGAILLVYSGHWWGKAVAHEKTELAAYKSNVVAQASEQQATQKRIYALEIRGVGVAVGGWHQSSIWRKVQEKKNNFISIYSQNPKDYTDSLLSRENTQKINTRAAFKHSAGESVSYWPIPTFALGPPNPYEKPYRAADLINFGRNEATLGVTQLLWQNDENTSQAQSMIVQLFQFFEDNPKVPQALIASEDGDVTRDIYRKRGTPGLQNAQVVPTVFESMTGLLITRSDRVERYIRPYATNDAEDNQNKDTDLGKLWAFYWEQPRKFRKLYEDAEKAKGIKDALAPGTMSTAYWQSQLPTLWKTISNRGPGNFELSPWLPIRWGQHQVKEFDAAPVLGYLHRPIKAPMQDENGKRLKPASQAKALQAAWIQALDTLPEGQKPVRVFYDSTHNPEAEIALNNALHDLNKDGHGLELGNVEEGYDIGRRLGNTGVSGALVEINLATIASYKDGGISAVVYAGTDGSLTVQMVRPPDEARKAKNSQNRGADPFTYGSPTGGAPTE
;
A
#
# COMPACT_ATOMS: atom_id res chain seq x y z
N MET A 1 -6.48 31.88 -13.01
CA MET A 1 -7.13 32.46 -14.22
C MET A 1 -8.60 32.71 -13.91
N SER A 2 -8.97 33.97 -13.70
CA SER A 2 -10.33 34.36 -13.41
C SER A 2 -11.08 34.50 -14.73
N ASP A 3 -11.87 33.52 -15.09
CA ASP A 3 -12.79 33.63 -16.21
C ASP A 3 -13.91 34.60 -15.85
N SER A 4 -13.94 35.69 -16.62
CA SER A 4 -15.03 36.66 -16.62
C SER A 4 -16.32 35.98 -17.07
N LEU A 5 -17.13 35.53 -16.11
CA LEU A 5 -18.50 35.12 -16.36
C LEU A 5 -19.25 36.30 -16.98
N THR A 6 -19.47 36.25 -18.28
CA THR A 6 -20.35 37.16 -19.01
C THR A 6 -21.73 37.09 -18.36
N LYS A 7 -22.13 38.15 -17.64
CA LYS A 7 -23.49 38.30 -17.08
C LYS A 7 -24.50 38.29 -18.22
N THR A 8 -24.98 37.13 -18.60
CA THR A 8 -26.13 36.98 -19.49
C THR A 8 -27.38 37.57 -18.82
N SER A 9 -27.91 38.65 -19.38
CA SER A 9 -29.10 39.29 -18.85
C SER A 9 -30.27 38.31 -18.86
N LEU A 10 -30.74 37.89 -17.68
CA LEU A 10 -31.91 37.03 -17.49
C LEU A 10 -33.22 37.68 -18.00
N ARG A 11 -33.23 39.02 -18.24
CA ARG A 11 -34.42 39.74 -18.67
C ARG A 11 -34.68 39.51 -20.17
N PRO A 12 -35.92 39.14 -20.56
CA PRO A 12 -36.31 39.08 -21.96
C PRO A 12 -36.10 40.45 -22.65
N LYS A 13 -35.74 40.44 -23.95
CA LYS A 13 -35.53 41.70 -24.71
C LYS A 13 -36.84 42.48 -24.79
N LEU A 14 -36.96 43.55 -24.04
CA LEU A 14 -38.16 44.39 -23.92
C LEU A 14 -38.64 44.94 -25.28
N LYS A 15 -37.72 45.25 -26.20
CA LYS A 15 -38.03 45.75 -27.54
C LYS A 15 -39.03 44.88 -28.33
N ALA A 16 -38.92 43.56 -28.25
CA ALA A 16 -39.81 42.65 -28.96
C ALA A 16 -41.26 42.75 -28.45
N TYR A 17 -41.41 42.84 -27.13
CA TYR A 17 -42.73 42.98 -26.49
C TYR A 17 -43.36 44.36 -26.79
N LEU A 18 -42.59 45.45 -26.80
CA LEU A 18 -43.05 46.79 -27.18
C LEU A 18 -43.55 46.83 -28.63
N TRP A 19 -42.87 46.14 -29.56
CA TRP A 19 -43.36 46.02 -30.94
C TRP A 19 -44.67 45.23 -31.03
N ILE A 20 -44.81 44.14 -30.30
CA ILE A 20 -46.05 43.36 -30.25
C ILE A 20 -47.18 44.19 -29.66
N ILE A 21 -46.96 44.93 -28.55
CA ILE A 21 -47.87 45.85 -27.96
C ILE A 21 -48.39 46.89 -29.01
N GLY A 22 -47.41 47.52 -29.71
CA GLY A 22 -47.73 48.53 -30.72
C GLY A 22 -48.63 47.99 -31.83
N ILE A 23 -48.32 46.80 -32.34
CA ILE A 23 -49.13 46.16 -33.40
C ILE A 23 -50.51 45.79 -32.89
N LEU A 24 -50.61 45.17 -31.70
CA LEU A 24 -51.93 44.79 -31.15
C LEU A 24 -52.81 45.99 -30.81
N LEU A 25 -52.20 47.05 -30.27
CA LEU A 25 -52.96 48.31 -30.02
C LEU A 25 -53.38 48.96 -31.31
N ALA A 26 -52.58 49.00 -32.37
CA ALA A 26 -52.96 49.55 -33.67
C ALA A 26 -54.13 48.76 -34.30
N LEU A 27 -54.08 47.44 -34.25
CA LEU A 27 -55.18 46.56 -34.72
C LEU A 27 -56.45 46.77 -33.91
N TRP A 28 -56.28 46.86 -32.57
CA TRP A 28 -57.47 47.12 -31.69
C TRP A 28 -58.09 48.47 -31.92
N LEU A 29 -57.27 49.53 -32.02
CA LEU A 29 -57.81 50.89 -32.34
C LEU A 29 -58.45 50.95 -33.74
N GLY A 30 -57.83 50.25 -34.74
CA GLY A 30 -58.46 50.09 -36.05
C GLY A 30 -59.80 49.37 -35.98
N PHE A 31 -59.94 48.33 -35.20
CA PHE A 31 -61.19 47.63 -34.96
C PHE A 31 -62.19 48.53 -34.28
N VAL A 32 -61.84 49.25 -33.21
CA VAL A 32 -62.69 50.21 -32.51
C VAL A 32 -63.13 51.33 -33.44
N PHE A 33 -62.25 51.81 -34.31
CA PHE A 33 -62.64 52.83 -35.31
C PHE A 33 -63.68 52.32 -36.32
N LEU A 34 -63.55 51.07 -36.79
CA LEU A 34 -64.54 50.43 -37.64
C LEU A 34 -65.94 50.29 -36.93
N VAL A 35 -65.89 49.90 -35.64
CA VAL A 35 -67.07 49.82 -34.80
C VAL A 35 -67.71 51.21 -34.61
N TYR A 36 -66.89 52.25 -34.43
CA TYR A 36 -67.36 53.63 -34.33
C TYR A 36 -68.06 54.10 -35.61
N LEU A 37 -67.44 53.83 -36.77
CA LEU A 37 -68.06 54.16 -38.05
C LEU A 37 -69.42 53.47 -38.22
N LYS A 38 -69.50 52.19 -37.83
CA LYS A 38 -70.77 51.44 -37.92
C LYS A 38 -71.78 51.88 -36.87
N ALA A 39 -71.36 52.32 -35.69
CA ALA A 39 -72.24 52.89 -34.64
C ALA A 39 -72.84 54.22 -35.04
N GLN A 40 -72.17 55.05 -35.84
CA GLN A 40 -72.71 56.26 -36.42
C GLN A 40 -73.88 55.96 -37.37
N GLU A 41 -73.87 54.82 -38.07
CA GLU A 41 -74.98 54.38 -38.94
C GLU A 41 -76.21 53.84 -38.16
N THR A 42 -75.99 53.33 -36.91
CA THR A 42 -76.98 52.56 -36.12
C THR A 42 -77.50 53.28 -34.87
N ASN A 43 -77.16 54.56 -34.61
CA ASN A 43 -77.56 55.34 -33.41
C ASN A 43 -77.18 54.68 -32.04
N MET A 44 -76.11 53.98 -31.93
CA MET A 44 -75.59 53.42 -30.64
C MET A 44 -74.97 54.50 -29.76
N GLU A 45 -75.16 54.41 -28.41
CA GLU A 45 -74.61 55.38 -27.48
C GLU A 45 -73.06 55.31 -27.44
N LEU A 46 -72.38 56.47 -27.64
CA LEU A 46 -70.94 56.63 -27.60
C LEU A 46 -70.25 56.16 -26.26
N ARG A 47 -71.03 56.02 -25.20
CA ARG A 47 -70.58 55.62 -23.85
C ARG A 47 -70.11 54.16 -23.81
N ASP A 48 -70.75 53.27 -24.55
CA ASP A 48 -70.43 51.85 -24.59
C ASP A 48 -69.14 51.58 -25.35
N ILE A 49 -68.87 52.32 -26.41
CA ILE A 49 -67.64 52.21 -27.22
C ILE A 49 -66.40 52.59 -26.39
N ASN A 50 -66.51 53.62 -25.53
CA ASN A 50 -65.40 54.05 -24.67
C ASN A 50 -65.09 53.04 -23.61
N SER A 51 -66.06 52.33 -23.07
CA SER A 51 -65.90 51.23 -22.12
C SER A 51 -65.17 50.02 -22.76
N VAL A 52 -65.65 49.58 -23.94
CA VAL A 52 -65.06 48.47 -24.70
C VAL A 52 -63.61 48.78 -25.07
N THR A 53 -63.33 50.04 -25.48
CA THR A 53 -61.91 50.44 -25.79
C THR A 53 -60.98 50.31 -24.61
N ARG A 54 -61.43 50.82 -23.44
CA ARG A 54 -60.62 50.76 -22.21
C ARG A 54 -60.35 49.32 -21.75
N TRP A 55 -61.34 48.47 -21.74
CA TRP A 55 -61.20 47.06 -21.32
C TRP A 55 -60.36 46.26 -22.31
N GLY A 56 -60.45 46.53 -23.60
CA GLY A 56 -59.61 45.87 -24.60
C GLY A 56 -58.16 46.26 -24.50
N ILE A 57 -57.86 47.55 -24.26
CA ILE A 57 -56.44 47.96 -23.99
C ILE A 57 -55.94 47.32 -22.71
N ALA A 58 -56.74 47.30 -21.64
CA ALA A 58 -56.32 46.65 -20.36
C ALA A 58 -56.09 45.15 -20.54
N ALA A 59 -56.92 44.45 -21.30
CA ALA A 59 -56.76 43.03 -21.58
C ALA A 59 -55.47 42.73 -22.39
N ILE A 60 -55.18 43.53 -23.42
CA ILE A 60 -53.96 43.40 -24.23
C ILE A 60 -52.68 43.59 -23.35
N LEU A 61 -52.68 44.66 -22.56
CA LEU A 61 -51.51 44.93 -21.65
C LEU A 61 -51.37 43.84 -20.59
N GLY A 62 -52.46 43.38 -19.99
CA GLY A 62 -52.51 42.29 -19.03
C GLY A 62 -51.97 40.97 -19.61
N ALA A 63 -52.43 40.60 -20.79
CA ALA A 63 -51.97 39.38 -21.46
C ALA A 63 -50.43 39.41 -21.78
N ILE A 64 -49.92 40.54 -22.25
CA ILE A 64 -48.51 40.69 -22.55
C ILE A 64 -47.68 40.68 -21.30
N LEU A 65 -48.15 41.26 -20.19
CA LEU A 65 -47.47 41.25 -18.91
C LEU A 65 -47.37 39.82 -18.34
N LEU A 66 -48.44 39.02 -18.51
CA LEU A 66 -48.42 37.60 -18.15
C LEU A 66 -47.41 36.79 -19.00
N VAL A 67 -47.38 37.01 -20.30
CA VAL A 67 -46.43 36.33 -21.18
C VAL A 67 -45.00 36.77 -20.89
N TYR A 68 -44.76 38.04 -20.63
CA TYR A 68 -43.44 38.54 -20.26
C TYR A 68 -42.95 37.96 -18.92
N SER A 69 -43.80 37.95 -17.90
CA SER A 69 -43.49 37.39 -16.58
C SER A 69 -43.25 35.88 -16.65
N GLY A 70 -44.06 35.14 -17.38
CA GLY A 70 -43.89 33.71 -17.63
C GLY A 70 -42.56 33.38 -18.35
N HIS A 71 -42.23 34.20 -19.38
CA HIS A 71 -40.94 34.02 -20.08
C HIS A 71 -39.74 34.37 -19.19
N TRP A 72 -39.82 35.40 -18.38
CA TRP A 72 -38.78 35.74 -17.41
C TRP A 72 -38.61 34.65 -16.36
N TRP A 73 -39.72 34.13 -15.80
CA TRP A 73 -39.66 33.03 -14.82
C TRP A 73 -39.10 31.75 -15.43
N GLY A 74 -39.51 31.39 -16.65
CA GLY A 74 -38.97 30.24 -17.38
C GLY A 74 -37.45 30.32 -17.57
N LYS A 75 -36.93 31.53 -17.91
CA LYS A 75 -35.46 31.75 -18.01
C LYS A 75 -34.75 31.66 -16.67
N ALA A 76 -35.36 32.19 -15.59
CA ALA A 76 -34.78 32.09 -14.24
C ALA A 76 -34.67 30.64 -13.77
N VAL A 77 -35.74 29.84 -13.95
CA VAL A 77 -35.73 28.41 -13.61
C VAL A 77 -34.73 27.60 -14.47
N ALA A 78 -34.63 27.93 -15.77
CA ALA A 78 -33.65 27.27 -16.65
C ALA A 78 -32.22 27.59 -16.24
N HIS A 79 -31.94 28.85 -15.84
CA HIS A 79 -30.63 29.26 -15.35
C HIS A 79 -30.28 28.56 -14.03
N GLU A 80 -31.19 28.52 -13.07
CA GLU A 80 -31.00 27.81 -11.79
C GLU A 80 -30.73 26.33 -11.98
N LYS A 81 -31.44 25.65 -12.89
CA LYS A 81 -31.17 24.25 -13.24
C LYS A 81 -29.78 24.05 -13.84
N THR A 82 -29.33 24.98 -14.68
CA THR A 82 -28.01 24.92 -15.31
C THR A 82 -26.89 25.14 -14.27
N GLU A 83 -27.06 26.12 -13.38
CA GLU A 83 -26.12 26.36 -12.27
C GLU A 83 -26.07 25.18 -11.31
N LEU A 84 -27.19 24.59 -10.95
CA LEU A 84 -27.26 23.41 -10.09
C LEU A 84 -26.60 22.19 -10.74
N ALA A 85 -26.77 22.00 -12.05
CA ALA A 85 -26.09 20.94 -12.80
C ALA A 85 -24.57 21.15 -12.85
N ALA A 86 -24.13 22.39 -13.10
CA ALA A 86 -22.70 22.74 -13.07
C ALA A 86 -22.09 22.57 -11.68
N TYR A 87 -22.80 23.00 -10.63
CA TYR A 87 -22.37 22.78 -9.25
C TYR A 87 -22.21 21.29 -8.92
N LYS A 88 -23.22 20.46 -9.25
CA LYS A 88 -23.16 19.01 -9.04
C LYS A 88 -22.00 18.36 -9.80
N SER A 89 -21.77 18.75 -11.06
CA SER A 89 -20.65 18.22 -11.85
C SER A 89 -19.29 18.58 -11.24
N ASN A 90 -19.14 19.82 -10.75
CA ASN A 90 -17.91 20.28 -10.08
C ASN A 90 -17.67 19.53 -8.75
N VAL A 91 -18.72 19.30 -7.95
CA VAL A 91 -18.61 18.52 -6.70
C VAL A 91 -18.19 17.08 -6.99
N VAL A 92 -18.78 16.44 -8.01
CA VAL A 92 -18.40 15.08 -8.43
C VAL A 92 -16.96 15.05 -8.97
N ALA A 93 -16.56 16.04 -9.76
CA ALA A 93 -15.20 16.14 -10.28
C ALA A 93 -14.17 16.31 -9.14
N GLN A 94 -14.44 17.21 -8.18
CA GLN A 94 -13.59 17.39 -7.01
C GLN A 94 -13.49 16.14 -6.14
N ALA A 95 -14.61 15.45 -5.91
CA ALA A 95 -14.62 14.20 -5.16
C ALA A 95 -13.82 13.10 -5.87
N SER A 96 -13.92 12.99 -7.19
CA SER A 96 -13.14 12.03 -7.99
C SER A 96 -11.65 12.35 -7.99
N GLU A 97 -11.28 13.62 -8.05
CA GLU A 97 -9.89 14.09 -7.98
C GLU A 97 -9.28 13.84 -6.59
N GLN A 98 -10.04 14.10 -5.53
CA GLN A 98 -9.62 13.77 -4.16
C GLN A 98 -9.43 12.25 -3.99
N GLN A 99 -10.33 11.44 -4.53
CA GLN A 99 -10.21 9.99 -4.49
C GLN A 99 -9.00 9.48 -5.29
N ALA A 100 -8.74 10.05 -6.47
CA ALA A 100 -7.57 9.74 -7.28
C ALA A 100 -6.27 10.11 -6.55
N THR A 101 -6.24 11.29 -5.91
CA THR A 101 -5.09 11.74 -5.10
C THR A 101 -4.87 10.83 -3.90
N GLN A 102 -5.90 10.44 -3.15
CA GLN A 102 -5.77 9.51 -2.04
C GLN A 102 -5.28 8.12 -2.49
N LYS A 103 -5.71 7.64 -3.66
CA LYS A 103 -5.17 6.39 -4.25
C LYS A 103 -3.70 6.53 -4.62
N ARG A 104 -3.29 7.66 -5.17
CA ARG A 104 -1.92 7.92 -5.60
C ARG A 104 -0.93 7.92 -4.43
N ILE A 105 -1.24 8.63 -3.36
CA ILE A 105 -0.38 8.76 -2.16
C ILE A 105 -0.56 7.60 -1.16
N TYR A 106 -1.26 6.54 -1.56
CA TYR A 106 -1.47 5.37 -0.72
C TYR A 106 -0.14 4.72 -0.35
N ALA A 107 0.13 4.62 0.94
CA ALA A 107 1.30 3.96 1.49
C ALA A 107 0.91 2.99 2.61
N LEU A 108 1.70 1.95 2.78
CA LEU A 108 1.57 0.97 3.85
C LEU A 108 2.50 1.36 5.00
N GLU A 109 2.03 1.29 6.25
CA GLU A 109 2.84 1.56 7.43
C GLU A 109 3.77 0.38 7.71
N ILE A 110 5.06 0.66 7.93
CA ILE A 110 6.05 -0.31 8.38
C ILE A 110 6.14 -0.21 9.91
N ARG A 111 5.83 -1.29 10.62
CA ARG A 111 5.91 -1.33 12.09
C ARG A 111 6.96 -2.28 12.62
N GLY A 112 7.35 -3.29 11.85
CA GLY A 112 8.45 -4.19 12.19
C GLY A 112 9.46 -4.21 11.04
N VAL A 113 10.73 -4.05 11.36
CA VAL A 113 11.86 -4.09 10.43
C VAL A 113 12.84 -5.13 10.93
N GLY A 114 12.95 -6.23 10.20
CA GLY A 114 13.86 -7.32 10.49
C GLY A 114 14.81 -7.52 9.33
N VAL A 115 16.09 -7.24 9.50
CA VAL A 115 17.13 -7.52 8.51
C VAL A 115 18.37 -8.06 9.19
N ALA A 116 18.85 -9.19 8.69
CA ALA A 116 20.10 -9.80 9.12
C ALA A 116 20.85 -10.32 7.90
N VAL A 117 22.13 -10.04 7.81
CA VAL A 117 23.00 -10.49 6.73
C VAL A 117 24.35 -10.87 7.34
N GLY A 118 24.88 -12.06 7.04
CA GLY A 118 26.22 -12.49 7.37
C GLY A 118 26.67 -12.28 8.85
N GLY A 119 25.72 -12.31 9.80
CA GLY A 119 25.98 -12.11 11.23
C GLY A 119 25.81 -10.67 11.74
N TRP A 120 25.56 -9.69 10.87
CA TRP A 120 25.15 -8.33 11.26
C TRP A 120 23.63 -8.18 11.16
N HIS A 121 23.05 -7.37 12.06
CA HIS A 121 21.59 -7.22 12.14
C HIS A 121 21.17 -5.76 12.22
N GLN A 122 19.98 -5.44 11.69
CA GLN A 122 19.27 -4.18 11.91
C GLN A 122 20.13 -2.93 11.66
N SER A 123 20.06 -1.98 12.57
CA SER A 123 20.79 -0.73 12.49
C SER A 123 22.32 -0.90 12.53
N SER A 124 22.83 -2.06 13.00
CA SER A 124 24.27 -2.32 12.95
C SER A 124 24.79 -2.48 11.53
N ILE A 125 24.00 -3.04 10.62
CA ILE A 125 24.34 -3.11 9.19
C ILE A 125 24.47 -1.71 8.63
N TRP A 126 23.45 -0.86 8.87
CA TRP A 126 23.45 0.52 8.37
C TRP A 126 24.63 1.32 8.91
N ARG A 127 24.92 1.21 10.21
CA ARG A 127 26.10 1.82 10.82
C ARG A 127 27.40 1.39 10.14
N LYS A 128 27.58 0.09 9.87
CA LYS A 128 28.76 -0.43 9.16
C LYS A 128 28.86 0.09 7.72
N VAL A 129 27.74 0.20 7.02
CA VAL A 129 27.69 0.81 5.68
C VAL A 129 28.12 2.28 5.75
N GLN A 130 27.66 3.04 6.75
CA GLN A 130 28.05 4.43 6.95
C GLN A 130 29.53 4.59 7.33
N GLU A 131 30.08 3.73 8.19
CA GLU A 131 31.50 3.72 8.56
C GLU A 131 32.43 3.53 7.34
N LYS A 132 31.99 2.77 6.32
CA LYS A 132 32.74 2.46 5.10
C LYS A 132 32.27 3.20 3.85
N LYS A 133 31.38 4.18 3.98
CA LYS A 133 30.70 4.81 2.82
C LYS A 133 31.68 5.40 1.80
N ASN A 134 32.73 6.08 2.26
CA ASN A 134 33.68 6.79 1.40
C ASN A 134 34.52 5.85 0.51
N ASN A 135 34.63 4.59 0.86
CA ASN A 135 35.47 3.62 0.14
C ASN A 135 34.69 2.77 -0.87
N PHE A 136 33.35 2.86 -0.89
CA PHE A 136 32.46 2.02 -1.73
C PHE A 136 32.73 0.52 -1.65
N ILE A 137 33.32 0.03 -0.52
CA ILE A 137 33.70 -1.38 -0.32
C ILE A 137 32.68 -2.12 0.53
N SER A 138 32.74 -3.45 0.45
CA SER A 138 31.93 -4.33 1.29
C SER A 138 32.25 -4.15 2.78
N ILE A 139 31.21 -4.29 3.62
CA ILE A 139 31.37 -4.39 5.07
C ILE A 139 31.94 -5.76 5.46
N TYR A 140 31.85 -6.76 4.58
CA TYR A 140 32.37 -8.11 4.77
C TYR A 140 33.75 -8.26 4.16
N SER A 141 34.62 -9.06 4.81
CA SER A 141 35.94 -9.39 4.29
C SER A 141 35.82 -10.19 2.99
N GLN A 142 36.75 -9.94 2.06
CA GLN A 142 36.91 -10.76 0.85
C GLN A 142 38.07 -11.78 1.01
N ASN A 143 38.66 -11.88 2.21
CA ASN A 143 39.67 -12.86 2.51
C ASN A 143 39.04 -14.13 3.10
N PRO A 144 39.13 -15.30 2.45
CA PRO A 144 38.56 -16.55 2.96
C PRO A 144 39.00 -16.91 4.39
N LYS A 145 40.22 -16.52 4.79
CA LYS A 145 40.76 -16.81 6.14
C LYS A 145 39.99 -16.11 7.27
N ASP A 146 39.22 -15.08 6.96
CA ASP A 146 38.41 -14.35 7.95
C ASP A 146 37.08 -15.06 8.23
N TYR A 147 36.82 -16.18 7.55
CA TYR A 147 35.61 -16.98 7.72
C TYR A 147 35.90 -18.28 8.46
N THR A 148 34.95 -18.75 9.25
CA THR A 148 35.02 -20.04 9.92
C THR A 148 35.02 -21.18 8.89
N ASP A 149 35.85 -22.20 9.14
CA ASP A 149 35.83 -23.45 8.38
C ASP A 149 34.69 -24.39 8.78
N SER A 150 34.08 -24.16 9.95
CA SER A 150 33.04 -25.01 10.53
C SER A 150 31.67 -24.74 9.89
N LEU A 151 31.10 -25.76 9.25
CA LEU A 151 29.73 -25.72 8.73
C LEU A 151 28.71 -25.45 9.86
N LEU A 152 28.92 -26.07 11.05
CA LEU A 152 28.05 -25.86 12.22
C LEU A 152 28.03 -24.39 12.66
N SER A 153 29.17 -23.69 12.62
CA SER A 153 29.21 -22.26 12.95
C SER A 153 28.45 -21.42 11.93
N ARG A 154 28.49 -21.80 10.65
CA ARG A 154 27.69 -21.12 9.58
C ARG A 154 26.21 -21.37 9.75
N GLU A 155 25.78 -22.60 10.10
CA GLU A 155 24.40 -22.92 10.43
C GLU A 155 23.90 -22.15 11.66
N ASN A 156 24.76 -21.98 12.68
CA ASN A 156 24.40 -21.16 13.84
C ASN A 156 24.24 -19.69 13.48
N THR A 157 25.05 -19.15 12.57
CA THR A 157 24.90 -17.79 12.04
C THR A 157 23.56 -17.63 11.33
N GLN A 158 23.16 -18.58 10.48
CA GLN A 158 21.86 -18.60 9.82
C GLN A 158 20.71 -18.57 10.85
N LYS A 159 20.76 -19.41 11.91
CA LYS A 159 19.76 -19.41 12.98
C LYS A 159 19.67 -18.08 13.73
N ILE A 160 20.84 -17.48 14.04
CA ILE A 160 20.91 -16.18 14.71
C ILE A 160 20.31 -15.09 13.82
N ASN A 161 20.61 -15.07 12.51
CA ASN A 161 20.04 -14.15 11.55
C ASN A 161 18.51 -14.27 11.51
N THR A 162 18.01 -15.51 11.44
CA THR A 162 16.58 -15.81 11.42
C THR A 162 15.88 -15.32 12.69
N ARG A 163 16.47 -15.63 13.86
CA ARG A 163 15.97 -15.14 15.15
C ARG A 163 15.89 -13.64 15.20
N ALA A 164 16.98 -12.94 14.83
CA ALA A 164 17.05 -11.50 14.86
C ALA A 164 16.00 -10.86 13.95
N ALA A 165 15.91 -11.30 12.70
CA ALA A 165 14.99 -10.72 11.72
C ALA A 165 13.52 -10.94 12.12
N PHE A 166 13.13 -12.16 12.55
CA PHE A 166 11.75 -12.43 12.95
C PHE A 166 11.37 -11.71 14.24
N LYS A 167 12.28 -11.60 15.20
CA LYS A 167 12.00 -10.92 16.47
C LYS A 167 11.71 -9.44 16.30
N HIS A 168 12.41 -8.77 15.36
CA HIS A 168 12.21 -7.35 15.05
C HIS A 168 11.14 -7.06 14.00
N SER A 169 10.62 -8.08 13.33
CA SER A 169 9.51 -7.94 12.39
C SER A 169 8.22 -8.55 12.94
N ALA A 170 8.09 -9.86 12.90
CA ALA A 170 6.91 -10.58 13.40
C ALA A 170 6.65 -10.37 14.90
N GLY A 171 7.70 -10.11 15.70
CA GLY A 171 7.58 -9.82 17.13
C GLY A 171 6.86 -8.51 17.46
N GLU A 172 6.70 -7.60 16.50
CA GLU A 172 5.93 -6.36 16.64
C GLU A 172 4.44 -6.54 16.29
N SER A 173 4.03 -7.74 15.93
CA SER A 173 2.62 -8.04 15.62
C SER A 173 1.78 -8.20 16.90
N VAL A 174 0.48 -7.98 16.74
CA VAL A 174 -0.47 -8.19 17.84
C VAL A 174 -0.51 -9.66 18.24
N SER A 175 -0.37 -9.93 19.54
CA SER A 175 -0.36 -11.27 20.10
C SER A 175 -1.70 -11.99 19.92
N TYR A 176 -1.66 -13.32 19.81
CA TYR A 176 -2.83 -14.20 19.68
C TYR A 176 -3.72 -13.87 18.46
N TRP A 177 -3.12 -13.30 17.39
CA TRP A 177 -3.86 -12.91 16.21
C TRP A 177 -3.32 -13.57 14.93
N PRO A 178 -4.19 -14.11 14.06
CA PRO A 178 -3.78 -14.73 12.81
C PRO A 178 -3.34 -13.66 11.81
N ILE A 179 -2.09 -13.75 11.35
CA ILE A 179 -1.44 -12.78 10.47
C ILE A 179 -1.08 -13.45 9.14
N PRO A 180 -1.63 -12.98 8.01
CA PRO A 180 -1.21 -13.43 6.69
C PRO A 180 0.27 -13.09 6.47
N THR A 181 1.04 -14.10 6.07
CA THR A 181 2.49 -14.01 5.92
C THR A 181 2.91 -14.42 4.53
N PHE A 182 3.47 -13.48 3.79
CA PHE A 182 4.12 -13.70 2.51
C PHE A 182 5.57 -14.09 2.76
N ALA A 183 6.01 -15.20 2.21
CA ALA A 183 7.36 -15.68 2.44
C ALA A 183 8.01 -16.17 1.16
N LEU A 184 9.32 -15.91 1.03
CA LEU A 184 10.13 -16.29 -0.12
C LEU A 184 11.44 -16.91 0.36
N GLY A 185 11.66 -18.16 0.00
CA GLY A 185 12.92 -18.86 0.20
C GLY A 185 13.79 -18.91 -1.06
N PRO A 186 15.02 -19.44 -0.96
CA PRO A 186 15.95 -19.52 -2.09
C PRO A 186 15.38 -20.34 -3.25
N PRO A 187 15.83 -20.14 -4.50
CA PRO A 187 15.37 -20.88 -5.67
C PRO A 187 15.42 -22.38 -5.45
N ASN A 188 14.32 -23.09 -5.75
CA ASN A 188 14.22 -24.54 -5.55
C ASN A 188 14.07 -25.26 -6.89
N PRO A 189 15.01 -26.15 -7.25
CA PRO A 189 14.90 -26.94 -8.46
C PRO A 189 13.72 -27.93 -8.46
N TYR A 190 13.07 -28.13 -7.30
CA TYR A 190 11.94 -29.06 -7.16
C TYR A 190 10.57 -28.42 -7.15
N GLU A 191 10.47 -27.09 -7.31
CA GLU A 191 9.22 -26.34 -7.33
C GLU A 191 8.27 -26.67 -6.16
N LYS A 192 8.85 -26.94 -4.97
CA LYS A 192 8.03 -27.31 -3.83
C LYS A 192 7.58 -26.05 -3.09
N PRO A 193 6.28 -25.73 -3.06
CA PRO A 193 5.77 -24.47 -2.52
C PRO A 193 5.90 -24.36 -0.99
N TYR A 194 6.11 -25.48 -0.29
CA TYR A 194 6.13 -25.53 1.17
C TYR A 194 7.34 -24.85 1.84
N ARG A 195 8.39 -24.50 1.09
CA ARG A 195 9.56 -23.78 1.65
C ARG A 195 9.20 -22.48 2.30
N ALA A 196 8.30 -21.72 1.68
CA ALA A 196 7.79 -20.48 2.27
C ALA A 196 7.10 -20.76 3.63
N ALA A 197 6.32 -21.84 3.70
CA ALA A 197 5.67 -22.27 4.93
C ALA A 197 6.69 -22.77 5.98
N ASP A 198 7.76 -23.44 5.55
CA ASP A 198 8.84 -23.91 6.43
C ASP A 198 9.62 -22.73 7.00
N LEU A 199 9.95 -21.72 6.18
CA LEU A 199 10.58 -20.47 6.60
C LEU A 199 9.77 -19.78 7.70
N ILE A 200 8.46 -19.66 7.51
CA ILE A 200 7.56 -19.05 8.50
C ILE A 200 7.60 -19.80 9.82
N ASN A 201 7.51 -21.14 9.77
CA ASN A 201 7.54 -21.97 10.97
C ASN A 201 8.92 -21.93 11.65
N PHE A 202 9.99 -22.03 10.89
CA PHE A 202 11.37 -21.95 11.39
C PHE A 202 11.64 -20.59 12.05
N GLY A 203 11.31 -19.48 11.37
CA GLY A 203 11.49 -18.13 11.88
C GLY A 203 10.73 -17.87 13.17
N ARG A 204 9.46 -18.31 13.25
CA ARG A 204 8.68 -18.20 14.48
C ARG A 204 9.31 -18.97 15.63
N ASN A 205 9.80 -20.19 15.39
CA ASN A 205 10.41 -21.04 16.42
C ASN A 205 11.75 -20.50 16.90
N GLU A 206 12.65 -20.13 15.99
CA GLU A 206 13.95 -19.56 16.33
C GLU A 206 13.81 -18.23 17.09
N ALA A 207 12.85 -17.40 16.74
CA ALA A 207 12.58 -16.15 17.43
C ALA A 207 11.77 -16.31 18.71
N THR A 208 11.38 -17.53 19.08
CA THR A 208 10.53 -17.84 20.29
C THR A 208 9.22 -17.03 20.32
N LEU A 209 8.58 -16.87 19.17
CA LEU A 209 7.32 -16.14 19.01
C LEU A 209 6.11 -17.07 19.23
N GLY A 210 5.99 -17.65 20.44
CA GLY A 210 4.96 -18.62 20.75
C GLY A 210 3.53 -18.08 20.65
N VAL A 211 3.33 -16.78 20.87
CA VAL A 211 2.02 -16.12 20.83
C VAL A 211 1.63 -15.60 19.44
N THR A 212 2.56 -15.60 18.48
CA THR A 212 2.32 -15.11 17.13
C THR A 212 1.72 -16.19 16.25
N GLN A 213 0.57 -15.90 15.64
CA GLN A 213 -0.17 -16.82 14.77
C GLN A 213 0.09 -16.46 13.30
N LEU A 214 1.07 -17.08 12.67
CA LEU A 214 1.43 -16.81 11.27
C LEU A 214 0.71 -17.80 10.35
N LEU A 215 0.08 -17.26 9.31
CA LEU A 215 -0.61 -18.01 8.25
C LEU A 215 0.13 -17.81 6.94
N TRP A 216 0.48 -18.90 6.28
CA TRP A 216 1.13 -18.82 4.99
C TRP A 216 0.17 -18.30 3.91
N GLN A 217 0.44 -17.09 3.42
CA GLN A 217 -0.26 -16.53 2.26
C GLN A 217 0.33 -17.18 1.00
N ASN A 218 -0.31 -18.26 0.57
CA ASN A 218 0.12 -19.02 -0.60
C ASN A 218 -0.26 -18.29 -1.89
N ASP A 219 0.74 -18.06 -2.76
CA ASP A 219 0.54 -17.74 -4.15
C ASP A 219 1.52 -18.59 -4.98
N GLU A 220 0.99 -19.44 -5.82
CA GLU A 220 1.75 -20.37 -6.67
C GLU A 220 2.71 -19.65 -7.64
N ASN A 221 2.46 -18.36 -7.92
CA ASN A 221 3.25 -17.54 -8.84
C ASN A 221 4.34 -16.72 -8.14
N THR A 222 4.46 -16.78 -6.80
CA THR A 222 5.46 -15.99 -6.06
C THR A 222 6.81 -16.68 -6.04
N SER A 223 7.63 -16.41 -7.04
CA SER A 223 9.03 -16.86 -7.10
C SER A 223 10.04 -15.74 -6.85
N GLN A 224 9.59 -14.51 -6.59
CA GLN A 224 10.42 -13.31 -6.55
C GLN A 224 9.91 -12.28 -5.55
N ALA A 225 10.84 -11.56 -4.91
CA ALA A 225 10.50 -10.47 -4.00
C ALA A 225 9.69 -9.36 -4.68
N GLN A 226 10.01 -9.02 -5.92
CA GLN A 226 9.28 -8.00 -6.69
C GLN A 226 7.79 -8.33 -6.81
N SER A 227 7.45 -9.54 -7.26
CA SER A 227 6.04 -9.97 -7.39
C SER A 227 5.37 -10.07 -6.02
N MET A 228 6.09 -10.53 -5.00
CA MET A 228 5.58 -10.64 -3.63
C MET A 228 5.22 -9.27 -3.02
N ILE A 229 6.03 -8.24 -3.28
CA ILE A 229 5.74 -6.87 -2.84
C ILE A 229 4.49 -6.31 -3.55
N VAL A 230 4.37 -6.52 -4.86
CA VAL A 230 3.17 -6.10 -5.63
C VAL A 230 1.92 -6.81 -5.10
N GLN A 231 2.00 -8.12 -4.84
CA GLN A 231 0.91 -8.91 -4.28
C GLN A 231 0.51 -8.43 -2.88
N LEU A 232 1.46 -8.01 -2.05
CA LEU A 232 1.17 -7.43 -0.74
C LEU A 232 0.27 -6.19 -0.85
N PHE A 233 0.57 -5.27 -1.77
CA PHE A 233 -0.27 -4.09 -2.01
C PHE A 233 -1.66 -4.48 -2.51
N GLN A 234 -1.73 -5.38 -3.50
CA GLN A 234 -3.00 -5.88 -4.02
C GLN A 234 -3.83 -6.57 -2.93
N PHE A 235 -3.17 -7.39 -2.11
CA PHE A 235 -3.82 -8.08 -1.00
C PHE A 235 -4.48 -7.12 0.00
N PHE A 236 -3.80 -6.03 0.35
CA PHE A 236 -4.40 -5.00 1.20
C PHE A 236 -5.56 -4.26 0.52
N GLU A 237 -5.57 -4.11 -0.79
CA GLU A 237 -6.69 -3.52 -1.53
C GLU A 237 -7.90 -4.45 -1.57
N ASP A 238 -7.67 -5.72 -1.89
CA ASP A 238 -8.72 -6.72 -2.01
C ASP A 238 -9.33 -7.11 -0.65
N ASN A 239 -8.58 -6.89 0.45
CA ASN A 239 -8.96 -7.27 1.80
C ASN A 239 -9.02 -6.06 2.74
N PRO A 240 -10.06 -5.21 2.67
CA PRO A 240 -10.12 -3.94 3.39
C PRO A 240 -10.18 -4.06 4.92
N LYS A 241 -10.46 -5.25 5.47
CA LYS A 241 -10.51 -5.49 6.92
C LYS A 241 -9.20 -6.06 7.50
N VAL A 242 -8.17 -6.33 6.69
CA VAL A 242 -6.87 -6.82 7.16
C VAL A 242 -6.10 -5.72 7.87
N PRO A 243 -5.78 -5.85 9.18
CA PRO A 243 -5.04 -4.84 9.90
C PRO A 243 -3.53 -4.94 9.72
N GLN A 244 -3.00 -6.17 9.61
CA GLN A 244 -1.57 -6.46 9.59
C GLN A 244 -1.27 -7.61 8.61
N ALA A 245 -0.08 -7.56 8.00
CA ALA A 245 0.51 -8.66 7.22
C ALA A 245 2.03 -8.66 7.41
N LEU A 246 2.63 -9.83 7.34
CA LEU A 246 4.09 -9.99 7.36
C LEU A 246 4.58 -10.36 5.96
N ILE A 247 5.70 -9.77 5.54
CA ILE A 247 6.45 -10.19 4.36
C ILE A 247 7.87 -10.55 4.79
N ALA A 248 8.37 -11.71 4.38
CA ALA A 248 9.67 -12.25 4.79
C ALA A 248 10.40 -12.93 3.64
N SER A 249 11.74 -12.93 3.69
CA SER A 249 12.55 -13.69 2.75
C SER A 249 13.83 -14.21 3.40
N GLU A 250 14.34 -15.32 2.89
CA GLU A 250 15.54 -16.00 3.34
C GLU A 250 16.34 -16.48 2.14
N ASP A 251 17.67 -16.29 2.17
CA ASP A 251 18.60 -16.90 1.22
C ASP A 251 20.01 -16.99 1.83
N GLY A 252 20.88 -17.79 1.24
CA GLY A 252 22.27 -17.97 1.68
C GLY A 252 22.82 -19.33 1.26
N ASP A 253 24.13 -19.50 1.31
CA ASP A 253 24.76 -20.76 0.91
C ASP A 253 24.34 -21.93 1.80
N VAL A 254 24.24 -21.73 3.13
CA VAL A 254 23.75 -22.75 4.08
C VAL A 254 22.27 -23.02 3.86
N THR A 255 21.48 -21.97 3.72
CA THR A 255 20.05 -22.09 3.45
C THR A 255 19.78 -22.85 2.15
N ARG A 256 20.54 -22.57 1.09
CA ARG A 256 20.47 -23.30 -0.20
C ARG A 256 20.88 -24.75 -0.07
N ASP A 257 21.86 -25.05 0.80
CA ASP A 257 22.33 -26.43 1.04
C ASP A 257 21.24 -27.30 1.69
N ILE A 258 20.45 -26.77 2.59
CA ILE A 258 19.29 -27.47 3.19
C ILE A 258 18.33 -27.96 2.10
N TYR A 259 18.16 -27.18 1.05
CA TYR A 259 17.24 -27.47 -0.06
C TYR A 259 17.94 -28.03 -1.30
N ARG A 260 19.18 -28.46 -1.22
CA ARG A 260 19.90 -29.03 -2.36
C ARG A 260 19.27 -30.34 -2.85
N LYS A 261 19.55 -30.66 -4.08
CA LYS A 261 19.10 -31.93 -4.69
C LYS A 261 19.76 -33.12 -3.98
N ARG A 262 18.96 -34.11 -3.61
CA ARG A 262 19.48 -35.38 -3.08
C ARG A 262 20.50 -35.98 -4.07
N GLY A 263 21.67 -36.38 -3.54
CA GLY A 263 22.79 -36.91 -4.35
C GLY A 263 23.75 -35.87 -4.93
N THR A 264 23.47 -34.56 -4.74
CA THR A 264 24.48 -33.52 -5.02
C THR A 264 25.36 -33.28 -3.81
N PRO A 265 26.67 -32.93 -4.02
CA PRO A 265 27.55 -32.59 -2.91
C PRO A 265 26.99 -31.44 -2.08
N GLY A 266 26.99 -31.57 -0.76
CA GLY A 266 26.63 -30.49 0.16
C GLY A 266 27.82 -29.57 0.46
N LEU A 267 27.55 -28.51 1.21
CA LEU A 267 28.60 -27.65 1.74
C LEU A 267 29.59 -28.45 2.60
N GLN A 268 30.87 -28.12 2.47
CA GLN A 268 31.97 -28.75 3.23
C GLN A 268 32.54 -27.76 4.25
N ASN A 269 33.20 -28.31 5.27
CA ASN A 269 34.00 -27.50 6.16
C ASN A 269 35.17 -26.89 5.35
N ALA A 270 35.17 -25.57 5.22
CA ALA A 270 36.19 -24.82 4.52
C ALA A 270 36.09 -23.33 4.85
N GLN A 271 37.25 -22.66 4.87
CA GLN A 271 37.27 -21.19 4.91
C GLN A 271 36.93 -20.64 3.53
N VAL A 272 35.74 -20.12 3.36
CA VAL A 272 35.24 -19.60 2.07
C VAL A 272 34.51 -18.28 2.26
N VAL A 273 34.69 -17.37 1.32
CA VAL A 273 33.78 -16.21 1.21
C VAL A 273 32.46 -16.74 0.67
N PRO A 274 31.33 -16.46 1.33
CA PRO A 274 30.04 -16.90 0.83
C PRO A 274 29.76 -16.42 -0.59
N THR A 275 29.22 -17.30 -1.43
CA THR A 275 28.73 -16.93 -2.76
C THR A 275 27.40 -16.17 -2.64
N VAL A 276 26.56 -16.62 -1.71
CA VAL A 276 25.35 -15.92 -1.27
C VAL A 276 25.44 -15.81 0.26
N PHE A 277 25.47 -14.58 0.76
CA PHE A 277 25.50 -14.33 2.20
C PHE A 277 24.19 -14.75 2.86
N GLU A 278 24.31 -15.46 4.00
CA GLU A 278 23.13 -15.79 4.81
C GLU A 278 22.37 -14.51 5.14
N SER A 279 21.16 -14.40 4.61
CA SER A 279 20.31 -13.23 4.74
C SER A 279 18.90 -13.64 5.16
N MET A 280 18.35 -12.91 6.11
CA MET A 280 16.99 -13.05 6.55
C MET A 280 16.34 -11.70 6.69
N THR A 281 15.14 -11.56 6.16
CA THR A 281 14.38 -10.30 6.23
C THR A 281 12.96 -10.54 6.70
N GLY A 282 12.38 -9.50 7.30
CA GLY A 282 10.97 -9.44 7.62
C GLY A 282 10.50 -7.99 7.72
N LEU A 283 9.32 -7.72 7.22
CA LEU A 283 8.63 -6.44 7.37
C LEU A 283 7.22 -6.69 7.88
N LEU A 284 6.88 -6.15 9.04
CA LEU A 284 5.49 -6.11 9.50
C LEU A 284 4.84 -4.86 8.93
N ILE A 285 3.86 -5.09 8.10
CA ILE A 285 3.11 -4.06 7.39
C ILE A 285 1.73 -3.92 8.01
N THR A 286 1.27 -2.69 8.21
CA THR A 286 -0.01 -2.41 8.86
C THR A 286 -0.81 -1.30 8.18
N ARG A 287 -2.08 -1.21 8.61
CA ARG A 287 -3.02 -0.15 8.22
C ARG A 287 -3.76 0.34 9.47
N SER A 288 -3.25 1.41 10.07
CA SER A 288 -3.87 2.02 11.27
C SER A 288 -5.31 2.47 11.03
N ASP A 289 -5.61 3.01 9.85
CA ASP A 289 -6.97 3.43 9.50
C ASP A 289 -7.99 2.29 9.57
N ARG A 290 -7.55 1.04 9.33
CA ARG A 290 -8.41 -0.15 9.45
C ARG A 290 -8.65 -0.53 10.90
N VAL A 291 -7.62 -0.42 11.75
CA VAL A 291 -7.77 -0.62 13.19
C VAL A 291 -8.73 0.40 13.77
N GLU A 292 -8.60 1.68 13.41
CA GLU A 292 -9.51 2.74 13.83
C GLU A 292 -10.95 2.49 13.39
N ARG A 293 -11.15 2.01 12.17
CA ARG A 293 -12.48 1.84 11.58
C ARG A 293 -13.16 0.53 11.96
N TYR A 294 -12.44 -0.59 11.93
CA TYR A 294 -13.03 -1.93 12.00
C TYR A 294 -12.77 -2.68 13.31
N ILE A 295 -11.86 -2.19 14.17
CA ILE A 295 -11.41 -2.89 15.36
C ILE A 295 -11.70 -2.08 16.62
N ARG A 296 -11.11 -0.87 16.74
CA ARG A 296 -11.19 -0.06 17.97
C ARG A 296 -12.61 0.20 18.49
N PRO A 297 -13.61 0.55 17.65
CA PRO A 297 -14.99 0.76 18.13
C PRO A 297 -15.66 -0.50 18.70
N TYR A 298 -15.12 -1.67 18.40
CA TYR A 298 -15.68 -2.96 18.75
C TYR A 298 -14.87 -3.76 19.76
N ALA A 299 -13.76 -3.20 20.26
CA ALA A 299 -12.85 -3.89 21.17
C ALA A 299 -13.50 -4.16 22.53
N THR A 300 -13.25 -5.36 23.06
CA THR A 300 -13.81 -5.82 24.35
C THR A 300 -12.86 -5.54 25.51
N ASN A 301 -13.40 -5.52 26.74
CA ASN A 301 -12.59 -5.41 27.95
C ASN A 301 -12.20 -6.79 28.53
N ASP A 302 -12.29 -7.84 27.72
CA ASP A 302 -11.93 -9.18 28.16
C ASP A 302 -10.44 -9.24 28.55
N ALA A 303 -10.16 -10.07 29.55
CA ALA A 303 -8.78 -10.28 30.00
C ALA A 303 -7.94 -10.97 28.93
N GLU A 304 -6.63 -10.72 28.95
CA GLU A 304 -5.65 -11.42 28.14
C GLU A 304 -5.43 -12.85 28.66
N ASP A 305 -6.43 -13.69 28.52
CA ASP A 305 -6.37 -15.08 28.95
C ASP A 305 -6.67 -16.02 27.77
N ASN A 306 -5.60 -16.40 27.07
CA ASN A 306 -5.67 -17.31 25.93
C ASN A 306 -5.89 -18.79 26.34
N GLN A 307 -5.77 -19.12 27.60
CA GLN A 307 -6.01 -20.49 28.10
C GLN A 307 -7.48 -20.73 28.48
N ASN A 308 -8.23 -19.69 28.74
CA ASN A 308 -9.64 -19.78 29.11
C ASN A 308 -10.50 -20.06 27.87
N LYS A 309 -10.88 -21.31 27.70
CA LYS A 309 -11.72 -21.78 26.58
C LYS A 309 -13.16 -21.27 26.61
N ASP A 310 -13.58 -20.57 27.66
CA ASP A 310 -14.89 -19.94 27.74
C ASP A 310 -14.90 -18.56 27.06
N THR A 311 -13.72 -17.94 26.89
CA THR A 311 -13.55 -16.67 26.16
C THR A 311 -13.40 -16.90 24.65
N ASP A 312 -13.77 -15.89 23.84
CA ASP A 312 -13.60 -15.98 22.40
C ASP A 312 -12.10 -16.02 22.02
N LEU A 313 -11.23 -15.32 22.77
CA LEU A 313 -9.77 -15.38 22.59
C LEU A 313 -9.22 -16.78 22.83
N GLY A 314 -9.59 -17.43 23.93
CA GLY A 314 -9.14 -18.78 24.24
C GLY A 314 -9.66 -19.83 23.24
N LYS A 315 -10.88 -19.65 22.72
CA LYS A 315 -11.41 -20.48 21.62
C LYS A 315 -10.62 -20.30 20.34
N LEU A 316 -10.31 -19.04 19.94
CA LEU A 316 -9.47 -18.74 18.78
C LEU A 316 -8.08 -19.37 18.92
N TRP A 317 -7.47 -19.24 20.10
CA TRP A 317 -6.16 -19.80 20.40
C TRP A 317 -6.15 -21.34 20.29
N ALA A 318 -7.08 -22.00 20.94
CA ALA A 318 -7.20 -23.45 20.89
C ALA A 318 -7.46 -23.93 19.45
N PHE A 319 -8.35 -23.23 18.73
CA PHE A 319 -8.69 -23.51 17.35
C PHE A 319 -7.46 -23.38 16.44
N TYR A 320 -6.69 -22.28 16.55
CA TYR A 320 -5.49 -22.09 15.74
C TYR A 320 -4.50 -23.25 15.89
N TRP A 321 -4.20 -23.70 17.11
CA TRP A 321 -3.20 -24.76 17.34
C TRP A 321 -3.68 -26.16 16.97
N GLU A 322 -4.96 -26.35 16.81
CA GLU A 322 -5.52 -27.61 16.31
C GLU A 322 -5.36 -27.74 14.77
N GLN A 323 -5.46 -26.64 14.03
CA GLN A 323 -5.52 -26.66 12.57
C GLN A 323 -4.23 -27.13 11.89
N PRO A 324 -2.99 -26.81 12.31
CA PRO A 324 -1.78 -27.28 11.65
C PRO A 324 -1.67 -28.79 11.55
N ARG A 325 -2.13 -29.52 12.57
CA ARG A 325 -2.14 -31.00 12.57
C ARG A 325 -3.12 -31.56 11.54
N LYS A 326 -4.31 -30.96 11.44
CA LYS A 326 -5.33 -31.34 10.47
C LYS A 326 -4.87 -31.04 9.05
N PHE A 327 -4.30 -29.84 8.84
CA PHE A 327 -3.76 -29.43 7.54
C PHE A 327 -2.64 -30.34 7.07
N ARG A 328 -1.68 -30.67 7.95
CA ARG A 328 -0.61 -31.63 7.65
C ARG A 328 -1.16 -32.97 7.19
N LYS A 329 -2.08 -33.52 7.95
CA LYS A 329 -2.69 -34.83 7.61
C LYS A 329 -3.40 -34.79 6.25
N LEU A 330 -4.19 -33.76 5.99
CA LEU A 330 -4.87 -33.59 4.70
C LEU A 330 -3.88 -33.52 3.54
N TYR A 331 -2.76 -32.79 3.72
CA TYR A 331 -1.71 -32.66 2.74
C TYR A 331 -1.02 -34.02 2.47
N GLU A 332 -0.61 -34.72 3.53
CA GLU A 332 0.04 -36.04 3.45
C GLU A 332 -0.88 -37.08 2.78
N ASP A 333 -2.17 -37.09 3.12
CA ASP A 333 -3.17 -38.00 2.52
C ASP A 333 -3.36 -37.68 1.02
N ALA A 334 -3.40 -36.39 0.63
CA ALA A 334 -3.52 -35.97 -0.76
C ALA A 334 -2.29 -36.34 -1.59
N GLU A 335 -1.08 -36.17 -1.06
CA GLU A 335 0.17 -36.54 -1.75
C GLU A 335 0.32 -38.06 -1.85
N LYS A 336 -0.08 -38.80 -0.83
CA LYS A 336 -0.10 -40.27 -0.83
C LYS A 336 -1.07 -40.81 -1.91
N ALA A 337 -2.21 -40.16 -2.07
CA ALA A 337 -3.17 -40.52 -3.14
C ALA A 337 -2.57 -40.32 -4.55
N LYS A 338 -1.60 -39.42 -4.71
CA LYS A 338 -0.83 -39.21 -5.95
C LYS A 338 0.35 -40.22 -6.09
N GLY A 339 0.54 -41.15 -5.14
CA GLY A 339 1.63 -42.13 -5.14
C GLY A 339 2.94 -41.63 -4.51
N ILE A 340 2.97 -40.45 -3.89
CA ILE A 340 4.14 -39.88 -3.22
C ILE A 340 4.19 -40.39 -1.78
N LYS A 341 5.14 -41.31 -1.49
CA LYS A 341 5.19 -42.02 -0.20
C LYS A 341 5.73 -41.19 0.98
N ASP A 342 6.64 -40.26 0.74
CA ASP A 342 7.34 -39.49 1.78
C ASP A 342 7.18 -37.98 1.52
N ALA A 343 5.94 -37.53 1.34
CA ALA A 343 5.65 -36.12 1.15
C ALA A 343 5.91 -35.35 2.45
N LEU A 344 6.76 -34.35 2.39
CA LEU A 344 6.91 -33.39 3.48
C LEU A 344 5.75 -32.40 3.44
N ALA A 345 4.99 -32.33 4.52
CA ALA A 345 3.92 -31.34 4.63
C ALA A 345 4.50 -29.95 4.95
N PRO A 346 3.81 -28.88 4.52
CA PRO A 346 4.20 -27.51 4.89
C PRO A 346 4.32 -27.28 6.39
N GLY A 347 5.30 -26.52 6.82
CA GLY A 347 5.57 -26.22 8.23
C GLY A 347 4.47 -25.42 8.93
N THR A 348 3.65 -24.68 8.18
CA THR A 348 2.47 -23.98 8.68
C THR A 348 1.30 -24.09 7.69
N MET A 349 0.08 -23.82 8.15
CA MET A 349 -1.11 -23.89 7.30
C MET A 349 -1.24 -22.66 6.38
N SER A 350 -1.90 -22.85 5.24
CA SER A 350 -2.22 -21.77 4.33
C SER A 350 -3.39 -20.92 4.84
N THR A 351 -3.41 -19.65 4.43
CA THR A 351 -4.52 -18.73 4.68
C THR A 351 -5.84 -19.27 4.13
N ALA A 352 -5.82 -19.86 2.93
CA ALA A 352 -7.00 -20.43 2.31
C ALA A 352 -7.60 -21.59 3.15
N TYR A 353 -6.74 -22.50 3.64
CA TYR A 353 -7.18 -23.55 4.54
C TYR A 353 -7.76 -22.97 5.84
N TRP A 354 -7.04 -22.05 6.48
CA TRP A 354 -7.52 -21.36 7.68
C TRP A 354 -8.92 -20.78 7.50
N GLN A 355 -9.13 -20.03 6.44
CA GLN A 355 -10.42 -19.40 6.14
C GLN A 355 -11.53 -20.45 5.93
N SER A 356 -11.23 -21.57 5.30
CA SER A 356 -12.20 -22.66 5.10
C SER A 356 -12.67 -23.30 6.41
N GLN A 357 -11.85 -23.21 7.48
CA GLN A 357 -12.17 -23.78 8.79
C GLN A 357 -12.92 -22.84 9.73
N LEU A 358 -12.89 -21.51 9.48
CA LEU A 358 -13.51 -20.48 10.34
C LEU A 358 -15.00 -20.67 10.61
N PRO A 359 -15.84 -21.16 9.69
CA PRO A 359 -17.24 -21.44 9.99
C PRO A 359 -17.44 -22.39 11.18
N THR A 360 -16.46 -23.26 11.46
CA THR A 360 -16.48 -24.15 12.64
C THR A 360 -16.22 -23.38 13.93
N LEU A 361 -15.23 -22.46 13.92
CA LEU A 361 -14.96 -21.57 15.05
C LEU A 361 -16.16 -20.67 15.35
N TRP A 362 -16.76 -20.07 14.33
CA TRP A 362 -17.85 -19.12 14.47
C TRP A 362 -19.13 -19.70 15.10
N LYS A 363 -19.29 -21.03 15.05
CA LYS A 363 -20.37 -21.72 15.77
C LYS A 363 -20.17 -21.74 17.28
N THR A 364 -18.96 -21.51 17.77
CA THR A 364 -18.57 -21.66 19.19
C THR A 364 -18.36 -20.33 19.90
N ILE A 365 -18.03 -19.26 19.18
CA ILE A 365 -17.77 -17.95 19.76
C ILE A 365 -19.05 -17.23 20.18
N SER A 366 -18.92 -16.34 21.15
CA SER A 366 -20.05 -15.55 21.65
C SER A 366 -20.27 -14.26 20.85
N ASN A 367 -19.21 -13.70 20.28
CA ASN A 367 -19.16 -12.39 19.60
C ASN A 367 -19.78 -11.25 20.43
N ARG A 368 -19.76 -11.35 21.78
CA ARG A 368 -20.31 -10.33 22.67
C ARG A 368 -19.37 -9.12 22.75
N GLY A 369 -19.94 -7.91 22.77
CA GLY A 369 -19.16 -6.70 22.90
C GLY A 369 -19.89 -5.47 22.35
N PRO A 370 -19.24 -4.29 22.32
CA PRO A 370 -19.84 -3.04 21.88
C PRO A 370 -20.16 -3.06 20.39
N GLY A 371 -21.27 -2.42 20.02
CA GLY A 371 -21.66 -2.20 18.63
C GLY A 371 -21.95 -3.46 17.82
N ASN A 372 -22.20 -3.26 16.54
CA ASN A 372 -22.50 -4.35 15.60
C ASN A 372 -21.22 -4.79 14.89
N PHE A 373 -20.50 -5.77 15.43
CA PHE A 373 -19.25 -6.28 14.86
C PHE A 373 -19.54 -7.42 13.88
N GLU A 374 -19.02 -7.28 12.68
CA GLU A 374 -19.11 -8.31 11.64
C GLU A 374 -17.85 -9.17 11.61
N LEU A 375 -18.03 -10.44 11.85
CA LEU A 375 -16.99 -11.46 11.69
C LEU A 375 -16.51 -11.49 10.22
N SER A 376 -15.23 -11.70 10.04
CA SER A 376 -14.63 -11.86 8.71
C SER A 376 -13.42 -12.80 8.81
N PRO A 377 -12.91 -13.30 7.67
CA PRO A 377 -11.70 -14.12 7.67
C PRO A 377 -10.49 -13.46 8.35
N TRP A 378 -10.43 -12.13 8.32
CA TRP A 378 -9.34 -11.33 8.87
C TRP A 378 -9.63 -10.78 10.26
N LEU A 379 -10.90 -10.83 10.67
CA LEU A 379 -11.38 -10.44 11.98
C LEU A 379 -12.28 -11.59 12.51
N PRO A 380 -11.68 -12.75 12.87
CA PRO A 380 -12.43 -13.95 13.26
C PRO A 380 -13.13 -13.82 14.61
N ILE A 381 -12.64 -12.92 15.46
CA ILE A 381 -13.24 -12.51 16.74
C ILE A 381 -12.99 -11.00 16.94
N ARG A 382 -13.50 -10.41 18.01
CA ARG A 382 -13.15 -9.05 18.43
C ARG A 382 -11.76 -9.01 19.06
N TRP A 383 -11.05 -7.90 18.90
CA TRP A 383 -9.86 -7.66 19.72
C TRP A 383 -10.25 -7.30 21.15
N GLY A 384 -9.42 -7.70 22.11
CA GLY A 384 -9.41 -7.11 23.43
C GLY A 384 -8.73 -5.74 23.47
N GLN A 385 -9.04 -4.92 24.47
CA GLN A 385 -8.37 -3.63 24.68
C GLN A 385 -6.85 -3.77 24.89
N HIS A 386 -6.38 -4.91 25.41
CA HIS A 386 -4.95 -5.22 25.51
C HIS A 386 -4.29 -5.30 24.12
N GLN A 387 -4.94 -5.94 23.13
CA GLN A 387 -4.45 -6.04 21.76
C GLN A 387 -4.44 -4.67 21.06
N VAL A 388 -5.44 -3.81 21.33
CA VAL A 388 -5.44 -2.42 20.84
C VAL A 388 -4.27 -1.64 21.44
N LYS A 389 -3.99 -1.78 22.74
CA LYS A 389 -2.83 -1.14 23.40
C LYS A 389 -1.51 -1.65 22.85
N GLU A 390 -1.39 -2.95 22.59
CA GLU A 390 -0.21 -3.57 21.98
C GLU A 390 0.03 -3.01 20.57
N PHE A 391 -1.02 -2.92 19.75
CA PHE A 391 -0.93 -2.28 18.44
C PHE A 391 -0.49 -0.82 18.52
N ASP A 392 -1.01 -0.04 19.49
CA ASP A 392 -0.65 1.37 19.67
C ASP A 392 0.78 1.56 20.20
N ALA A 393 1.31 0.57 20.93
CA ALA A 393 2.67 0.57 21.46
C ALA A 393 3.72 0.19 20.41
N ALA A 394 3.34 -0.56 19.38
CA ALA A 394 4.23 -0.92 18.29
C ALA A 394 4.67 0.34 17.52
N PRO A 395 5.98 0.47 17.19
CA PRO A 395 6.49 1.67 16.53
C PRO A 395 5.96 1.80 15.09
N VAL A 396 5.88 3.01 14.57
CA VAL A 396 5.78 3.27 13.12
C VAL A 396 7.16 3.68 12.62
N LEU A 397 7.81 2.82 11.87
CA LEU A 397 9.20 2.98 11.45
C LEU A 397 9.33 3.66 10.08
N GLY A 398 8.28 3.62 9.28
CA GLY A 398 8.26 4.22 7.95
C GLY A 398 6.96 3.95 7.21
N TYR A 399 6.93 4.42 5.98
CA TYR A 399 5.83 4.22 5.04
C TYR A 399 6.39 3.70 3.72
N LEU A 400 5.91 2.55 3.30
CA LEU A 400 6.23 1.91 2.02
C LEU A 400 5.21 2.36 0.98
N HIS A 401 5.67 3.08 -0.03
CA HIS A 401 4.83 3.55 -1.12
C HIS A 401 4.66 2.48 -2.20
N ARG A 402 3.73 2.69 -3.13
CA ARG A 402 3.47 1.72 -4.22
C ARG A 402 4.72 1.50 -5.07
N PRO A 403 5.02 0.24 -5.42
CA PRO A 403 6.07 -0.07 -6.37
C PRO A 403 5.65 0.33 -7.78
N ILE A 404 6.56 0.96 -8.53
CA ILE A 404 6.37 1.34 -9.93
C ILE A 404 7.35 0.55 -10.81
N LYS A 405 6.81 -0.22 -11.73
CA LYS A 405 7.59 -1.09 -12.61
C LYS A 405 8.08 -0.34 -13.84
N ALA A 406 9.38 -0.42 -14.12
CA ALA A 406 10.02 0.03 -15.35
C ALA A 406 10.31 -1.18 -16.25
N PRO A 407 9.67 -1.33 -17.42
CA PRO A 407 9.96 -2.45 -18.31
C PRO A 407 11.35 -2.30 -18.93
N MET A 408 12.14 -3.38 -18.92
CA MET A 408 13.45 -3.45 -19.58
C MET A 408 13.41 -4.26 -20.87
N GLN A 409 12.24 -4.76 -21.24
CA GLN A 409 11.96 -5.52 -22.46
C GLN A 409 10.77 -4.91 -23.18
N ASP A 410 10.71 -5.09 -24.52
CA ASP A 410 9.55 -4.74 -25.32
C ASP A 410 8.42 -5.79 -25.20
N GLU A 411 7.31 -5.56 -25.88
CA GLU A 411 6.14 -6.45 -25.87
C GLU A 411 6.44 -7.87 -26.41
N ASN A 412 7.54 -8.03 -27.15
CA ASN A 412 7.99 -9.32 -27.68
C ASN A 412 9.03 -10.00 -26.79
N GLY A 413 9.30 -9.46 -25.58
CA GLY A 413 10.30 -9.98 -24.65
C GLY A 413 11.74 -9.66 -25.05
N LYS A 414 11.96 -8.84 -26.08
CA LYS A 414 13.30 -8.41 -26.49
C LYS A 414 13.79 -7.27 -25.60
N ARG A 415 15.02 -7.39 -25.12
CA ARG A 415 15.63 -6.37 -24.28
C ARG A 415 15.68 -5.00 -24.99
N LEU A 416 15.27 -3.96 -24.27
CA LEU A 416 15.33 -2.58 -24.74
C LEU A 416 16.78 -2.12 -24.88
N LYS A 417 17.02 -1.18 -25.81
CA LYS A 417 18.32 -0.50 -25.92
C LYS A 417 18.59 0.34 -24.66
N PRO A 418 19.87 0.55 -24.27
CA PRO A 418 20.20 1.28 -23.04
C PRO A 418 19.51 2.63 -22.88
N ALA A 419 19.41 3.42 -23.96
CA ALA A 419 18.71 4.71 -23.93
C ALA A 419 17.19 4.56 -23.66
N SER A 420 16.57 3.47 -24.15
CA SER A 420 15.14 3.19 -23.90
C SER A 420 14.93 2.66 -22.49
N GLN A 421 15.87 1.90 -21.95
CA GLN A 421 15.86 1.46 -20.55
C GLN A 421 15.95 2.66 -19.58
N ALA A 422 16.85 3.61 -19.85
CA ALA A 422 16.97 4.84 -19.08
C ALA A 422 15.66 5.66 -19.12
N LYS A 423 15.02 5.80 -20.28
CA LYS A 423 13.72 6.49 -20.40
C LYS A 423 12.60 5.78 -19.64
N ALA A 424 12.56 4.44 -19.68
CA ALA A 424 11.59 3.67 -18.91
C ALA A 424 11.77 3.88 -17.39
N LEU A 425 13.03 3.92 -16.93
CA LEU A 425 13.36 4.24 -15.52
C LEU A 425 13.00 5.68 -15.14
N GLN A 426 13.27 6.67 -16.02
CA GLN A 426 12.85 8.05 -15.80
C GLN A 426 11.33 8.13 -15.60
N ALA A 427 10.55 7.49 -16.48
CA ALA A 427 9.10 7.48 -16.38
C ALA A 427 8.63 6.81 -15.07
N ALA A 428 9.23 5.68 -14.69
CA ALA A 428 8.91 5.00 -13.44
C ALA A 428 9.31 5.83 -12.21
N TRP A 429 10.46 6.53 -12.26
CA TRP A 429 10.90 7.42 -11.19
C TRP A 429 9.93 8.56 -10.95
N ILE A 430 9.51 9.25 -12.02
CA ILE A 430 8.52 10.33 -11.92
C ILE A 430 7.19 9.82 -11.36
N GLN A 431 6.71 8.66 -11.85
CA GLN A 431 5.50 8.04 -11.29
C GLN A 431 5.67 7.66 -9.81
N ALA A 432 6.87 7.23 -9.40
CA ALA A 432 7.16 6.94 -8.01
C ALA A 432 7.20 8.21 -7.15
N LEU A 433 7.71 9.33 -7.66
CA LEU A 433 7.61 10.64 -7.01
C LEU A 433 6.14 11.07 -6.83
N ASP A 434 5.28 10.79 -7.80
CA ASP A 434 3.86 11.07 -7.72
C ASP A 434 3.14 10.29 -6.59
N THR A 435 3.73 9.22 -6.06
CA THR A 435 3.20 8.51 -4.89
C THR A 435 3.49 9.23 -3.58
N LEU A 436 4.42 10.16 -3.56
CA LEU A 436 4.79 10.95 -2.39
C LEU A 436 3.84 12.13 -2.15
N PRO A 437 3.76 12.66 -0.93
CA PRO A 437 3.16 13.96 -0.69
C PRO A 437 3.82 15.04 -1.56
N GLU A 438 3.04 16.05 -1.93
CA GLU A 438 3.48 17.13 -2.81
C GLU A 438 4.78 17.80 -2.33
N GLY A 439 5.71 18.04 -3.24
CA GLY A 439 6.99 18.68 -2.98
C GLY A 439 8.04 17.80 -2.30
N GLN A 440 7.72 16.57 -1.94
CA GLN A 440 8.69 15.63 -1.35
C GLN A 440 9.46 14.86 -2.43
N LYS A 441 10.75 14.62 -2.18
CA LYS A 441 11.63 13.86 -3.06
C LYS A 441 12.62 13.00 -2.25
N PRO A 442 13.14 11.90 -2.83
CA PRO A 442 14.17 11.11 -2.17
C PRO A 442 15.49 11.87 -2.09
N VAL A 443 16.24 11.59 -1.03
CA VAL A 443 17.61 12.12 -0.81
C VAL A 443 18.66 11.06 -1.02
N ARG A 444 18.27 9.79 -1.16
CA ARG A 444 19.16 8.66 -1.43
C ARG A 444 18.46 7.55 -2.18
N VAL A 445 19.25 6.69 -2.84
CA VAL A 445 18.77 5.53 -3.57
C VAL A 445 19.56 4.27 -3.18
N PHE A 446 18.84 3.20 -2.87
CA PHE A 446 19.35 1.85 -2.65
C PHE A 446 19.15 1.03 -3.92
N TYR A 447 20.18 0.31 -4.34
CA TYR A 447 20.12 -0.55 -5.52
C TYR A 447 21.14 -1.68 -5.42
N ASP A 448 21.04 -2.69 -6.28
CA ASP A 448 21.99 -3.80 -6.38
C ASP A 448 22.48 -3.95 -7.82
N SER A 449 23.78 -3.76 -8.02
CA SER A 449 24.45 -3.95 -9.31
C SER A 449 25.09 -5.31 -9.50
N THR A 450 25.10 -6.19 -8.48
CA THR A 450 25.93 -7.41 -8.41
C THR A 450 25.73 -8.35 -9.60
N HIS A 451 24.48 -8.54 -10.04
CA HIS A 451 24.14 -9.44 -11.13
C HIS A 451 23.58 -8.72 -12.36
N ASN A 452 23.49 -7.39 -12.33
CA ASN A 452 22.93 -6.60 -13.41
C ASN A 452 23.61 -5.23 -13.58
N PRO A 453 24.89 -5.21 -14.04
CA PRO A 453 25.61 -3.96 -14.22
C PRO A 453 24.95 -3.03 -15.27
N GLU A 454 24.18 -3.57 -16.21
CA GLU A 454 23.46 -2.77 -17.16
C GLU A 454 22.29 -2.01 -16.51
N ALA A 455 21.67 -2.57 -15.45
CA ALA A 455 20.68 -1.86 -14.65
C ALA A 455 21.29 -0.65 -13.93
N GLU A 456 22.53 -0.78 -13.39
CA GLU A 456 23.27 0.36 -12.82
C GLU A 456 23.50 1.46 -13.86
N ILE A 457 23.95 1.10 -15.07
CA ILE A 457 24.15 2.06 -16.19
C ILE A 457 22.85 2.75 -16.56
N ALA A 458 21.75 2.00 -16.70
CA ALA A 458 20.44 2.55 -17.03
C ALA A 458 19.93 3.49 -15.92
N LEU A 459 20.11 3.10 -14.64
CA LEU A 459 19.74 3.91 -13.49
C LEU A 459 20.57 5.20 -13.41
N ASN A 460 21.89 5.11 -13.60
CA ASN A 460 22.76 6.27 -13.61
C ASN A 460 22.38 7.28 -14.70
N ASN A 461 22.12 6.80 -15.91
CA ASN A 461 21.69 7.64 -17.01
C ASN A 461 20.32 8.29 -16.75
N ALA A 462 19.38 7.53 -16.20
CA ALA A 462 18.06 8.04 -15.85
C ALA A 462 18.14 9.15 -14.79
N LEU A 463 18.89 8.93 -13.72
CA LEU A 463 19.07 9.89 -12.63
C LEU A 463 19.84 11.13 -13.06
N HIS A 464 20.87 10.96 -13.90
CA HIS A 464 21.63 12.09 -14.46
C HIS A 464 20.73 13.02 -15.28
N ASP A 465 19.86 12.46 -16.13
CA ASP A 465 18.91 13.27 -16.90
C ASP A 465 17.88 13.95 -16.00
N LEU A 466 17.36 13.25 -14.99
CA LEU A 466 16.42 13.80 -14.01
C LEU A 466 17.03 14.91 -13.13
N ASN A 467 18.36 14.90 -12.94
CA ASN A 467 19.06 15.94 -12.20
C ASN A 467 19.02 17.30 -12.90
N LYS A 468 18.87 17.34 -14.22
CA LYS A 468 18.70 18.59 -14.98
C LYS A 468 17.45 19.36 -14.53
N ASP A 469 16.44 18.63 -14.08
CA ASP A 469 15.18 19.16 -13.56
C ASP A 469 15.10 19.12 -12.02
N GLY A 470 16.20 18.78 -11.34
CA GLY A 470 16.29 18.70 -9.87
C GLY A 470 15.53 17.52 -9.23
N HIS A 471 15.23 16.48 -10.01
CA HIS A 471 14.48 15.27 -9.56
C HIS A 471 15.36 14.01 -9.46
N GLY A 472 16.61 14.05 -9.88
CA GLY A 472 17.54 12.94 -9.84
C GLY A 472 18.42 12.92 -8.61
N LEU A 473 19.29 11.92 -8.55
CA LEU A 473 20.33 11.71 -7.54
C LEU A 473 21.63 11.30 -8.24
N GLU A 474 22.76 11.45 -7.58
CA GLU A 474 24.06 11.07 -8.11
C GLU A 474 24.52 9.75 -7.47
N LEU A 475 24.56 8.64 -8.24
CA LEU A 475 25.00 7.34 -7.72
C LEU A 475 26.46 7.34 -7.22
N GLY A 476 27.30 8.21 -7.77
CA GLY A 476 28.69 8.39 -7.32
C GLY A 476 28.83 9.21 -6.04
N ASN A 477 27.77 9.87 -5.58
CA ASN A 477 27.77 10.59 -4.33
C ASN A 477 27.54 9.60 -3.16
N VAL A 478 28.48 9.55 -2.23
CA VAL A 478 28.48 8.62 -1.09
C VAL A 478 27.30 8.80 -0.12
N GLU A 479 26.64 9.96 -0.16
CA GLU A 479 25.45 10.26 0.63
C GLU A 479 24.14 9.93 -0.09
N GLU A 480 24.19 9.73 -1.40
CA GLU A 480 23.00 9.54 -2.24
C GLU A 480 22.91 8.12 -2.82
N GLY A 481 24.01 7.55 -3.32
CA GLY A 481 24.04 6.25 -3.99
C GLY A 481 24.51 5.12 -3.08
N TYR A 482 23.64 4.15 -2.81
CA TYR A 482 23.95 2.97 -1.99
C TYR A 482 23.78 1.70 -2.80
N ASP A 483 24.87 1.20 -3.40
CA ASP A 483 24.92 -0.11 -4.05
C ASP A 483 25.00 -1.19 -2.98
N ILE A 484 23.91 -1.84 -2.66
CA ILE A 484 23.81 -2.82 -1.60
C ILE A 484 24.53 -4.11 -1.97
N GLY A 485 24.53 -4.50 -3.23
CA GLY A 485 25.33 -5.63 -3.71
C GLY A 485 26.82 -5.46 -3.47
N ARG A 486 27.38 -4.28 -3.74
CA ARG A 486 28.79 -3.97 -3.43
C ARG A 486 29.06 -3.85 -1.93
N ARG A 487 28.08 -3.34 -1.15
CA ARG A 487 28.24 -3.10 0.29
C ARG A 487 28.08 -4.35 1.13
N LEU A 488 27.15 -5.25 0.76
CA LEU A 488 26.83 -6.46 1.52
C LEU A 488 27.22 -7.75 0.79
N GLY A 489 27.49 -7.68 -0.50
CA GLY A 489 27.60 -8.85 -1.35
C GLY A 489 26.22 -9.37 -1.80
N ASN A 490 26.24 -10.53 -2.45
CA ASN A 490 25.04 -11.17 -2.96
C ASN A 490 24.16 -11.70 -1.81
N THR A 491 22.96 -11.19 -1.69
CA THR A 491 21.94 -11.63 -0.72
C THR A 491 20.81 -12.45 -1.37
N GLY A 492 21.00 -12.88 -2.62
CA GLY A 492 20.10 -13.75 -3.35
C GLY A 492 18.68 -13.17 -3.50
N VAL A 493 17.67 -14.01 -3.27
CA VAL A 493 16.25 -13.59 -3.40
C VAL A 493 15.82 -12.59 -2.32
N SER A 494 16.61 -12.42 -1.26
CA SER A 494 16.32 -11.45 -0.20
C SER A 494 16.70 -10.02 -0.57
N GLY A 495 17.44 -9.78 -1.66
CA GLY A 495 18.03 -8.48 -2.02
C GLY A 495 17.05 -7.31 -1.92
N ALA A 496 15.91 -7.37 -2.61
CA ALA A 496 14.91 -6.31 -2.59
C ALA A 496 14.39 -5.99 -1.18
N LEU A 497 14.16 -7.01 -0.34
CA LEU A 497 13.71 -6.80 1.04
C LEU A 497 14.85 -6.33 1.95
N VAL A 498 16.09 -6.72 1.70
CA VAL A 498 17.27 -6.15 2.38
C VAL A 498 17.36 -4.66 2.10
N GLU A 499 17.24 -4.25 0.84
CA GLU A 499 17.27 -2.85 0.43
C GLU A 499 16.13 -2.04 1.07
N ILE A 500 14.88 -2.54 1.06
CA ILE A 500 13.72 -1.85 1.67
C ILE A 500 13.90 -1.71 3.19
N ASN A 501 14.39 -2.77 3.87
CA ASN A 501 14.66 -2.69 5.30
C ASN A 501 15.74 -1.66 5.63
N LEU A 502 16.86 -1.65 4.88
CA LEU A 502 17.93 -0.68 5.07
C LEU A 502 17.48 0.75 4.71
N ALA A 503 16.71 0.91 3.65
CA ALA A 503 16.09 2.18 3.28
C ALA A 503 15.17 2.72 4.40
N THR A 504 14.42 1.82 5.07
CA THR A 504 13.59 2.19 6.22
C THR A 504 14.44 2.65 7.40
N ILE A 505 15.50 1.91 7.73
CA ILE A 505 16.42 2.26 8.82
C ILE A 505 17.11 3.60 8.54
N ALA A 506 17.64 3.79 7.32
CA ALA A 506 18.30 5.01 6.90
C ALA A 506 17.35 6.22 6.92
N SER A 507 16.13 6.06 6.36
CA SER A 507 15.13 7.13 6.39
C SER A 507 14.71 7.52 7.81
N TYR A 508 14.60 6.55 8.72
CA TYR A 508 14.25 6.81 10.11
C TYR A 508 15.38 7.53 10.86
N LYS A 509 16.63 7.02 10.74
CA LYS A 509 17.80 7.50 11.51
C LYS A 509 18.35 8.82 10.98
N ASP A 510 18.59 8.88 9.67
CA ASP A 510 19.28 10.00 9.04
C ASP A 510 18.30 10.99 8.39
N GLY A 511 16.99 10.71 8.50
CA GLY A 511 15.95 11.54 7.88
C GLY A 511 15.91 11.39 6.36
N GLY A 512 14.94 12.08 5.74
CA GLY A 512 14.74 12.08 4.29
C GLY A 512 14.12 10.79 3.75
N ILE A 513 13.63 10.88 2.54
CA ILE A 513 13.02 9.76 1.81
C ILE A 513 14.11 8.97 1.11
N SER A 514 13.99 7.64 1.11
CA SER A 514 14.85 6.77 0.33
C SER A 514 14.08 6.20 -0.86
N ALA A 515 14.70 6.20 -2.03
CA ALA A 515 14.26 5.38 -3.15
C ALA A 515 14.93 4.02 -3.08
N VAL A 516 14.25 2.98 -3.55
CA VAL A 516 14.79 1.62 -3.71
C VAL A 516 14.55 1.18 -5.14
N VAL A 517 15.58 0.64 -5.80
CA VAL A 517 15.50 0.18 -7.18
C VAL A 517 15.97 -1.26 -7.28
N TYR A 518 15.05 -2.18 -7.39
CA TYR A 518 15.32 -3.63 -7.41
C TYR A 518 14.82 -4.31 -8.68
N ALA A 519 15.47 -5.41 -9.03
CA ALA A 519 15.19 -6.16 -10.26
C ALA A 519 14.15 -7.27 -10.05
N GLY A 520 13.36 -7.54 -11.10
CA GLY A 520 12.56 -8.73 -11.26
C GLY A 520 13.27 -9.78 -12.11
N THR A 521 12.86 -11.06 -12.03
CA THR A 521 13.43 -12.13 -12.86
C THR A 521 13.05 -12.00 -14.34
N ASP A 522 12.02 -11.22 -14.66
CA ASP A 522 11.67 -10.84 -16.02
C ASP A 522 12.58 -9.71 -16.57
N GLY A 523 13.62 -9.34 -15.82
CA GLY A 523 14.56 -8.28 -16.15
C GLY A 523 14.02 -6.87 -16.00
N SER A 524 12.75 -6.69 -15.58
CA SER A 524 12.23 -5.36 -15.25
C SER A 524 12.89 -4.80 -13.99
N LEU A 525 12.87 -3.48 -13.85
CA LEU A 525 13.26 -2.81 -12.61
C LEU A 525 12.02 -2.21 -11.94
N THR A 526 12.06 -2.13 -10.63
CA THR A 526 11.00 -1.47 -9.85
C THR A 526 11.58 -0.32 -9.06
N VAL A 527 10.94 0.83 -9.12
CA VAL A 527 11.24 1.99 -8.28
C VAL A 527 10.19 2.07 -7.19
N GLN A 528 10.64 2.15 -5.94
CA GLN A 528 9.75 2.22 -4.78
C GLN A 528 10.27 3.24 -3.77
N MET A 529 9.38 4.02 -3.15
CA MET A 529 9.75 5.03 -2.17
C MET A 529 9.49 4.53 -0.75
N VAL A 530 10.42 4.85 0.14
CA VAL A 530 10.32 4.62 1.58
C VAL A 530 10.43 5.96 2.30
N ARG A 531 9.38 6.36 2.98
CA ARG A 531 9.31 7.65 3.69
C ARG A 531 9.39 7.43 5.20
N PRO A 532 10.17 8.24 5.95
CA PRO A 532 10.19 8.17 7.40
C PRO A 532 8.87 8.64 8.02
N PRO A 533 8.56 8.27 9.27
CA PRO A 533 7.51 8.92 10.04
C PRO A 533 7.91 10.37 10.38
N ASP A 534 6.92 11.17 10.73
CA ASP A 534 7.15 12.52 11.23
C ASP A 534 7.82 12.53 12.62
N GLU A 535 8.33 13.67 13.04
CA GLU A 535 9.05 13.81 14.30
C GLU A 535 8.17 13.55 15.53
N ALA A 536 6.87 13.85 15.46
CA ALA A 536 5.93 13.55 16.53
C ALA A 536 5.78 12.02 16.73
N ARG A 537 5.72 11.28 15.62
CA ARG A 537 5.66 9.80 15.65
C ARG A 537 6.99 9.20 16.12
N LYS A 538 8.13 9.75 15.70
CA LYS A 538 9.45 9.33 16.20
C LYS A 538 9.57 9.56 17.70
N ALA A 539 9.11 10.69 18.21
CA ALA A 539 9.09 10.97 19.65
C ALA A 539 8.22 9.96 20.42
N LYS A 540 7.05 9.61 19.90
CA LYS A 540 6.21 8.54 20.46
C LYS A 540 6.90 7.17 20.44
N ASN A 541 7.57 6.83 19.35
CA ASN A 541 8.35 5.59 19.26
C ASN A 541 9.44 5.55 20.33
N SER A 542 10.18 6.65 20.52
CA SER A 542 11.26 6.75 21.52
C SER A 542 10.74 6.59 22.95
N GLN A 543 9.54 7.08 23.26
CA GLN A 543 8.90 6.85 24.57
C GLN A 543 8.61 5.37 24.82
N ASN A 544 8.21 4.62 23.79
CA ASN A 544 7.79 3.22 23.90
C ASN A 544 8.95 2.22 23.74
N ARG A 545 9.97 2.56 22.96
CA ARG A 545 11.04 1.64 22.52
C ARG A 545 12.46 2.12 22.77
N GLY A 546 12.64 3.30 23.38
CA GLY A 546 13.95 3.94 23.56
C GLY A 546 14.42 4.69 22.31
N ALA A 547 15.65 5.20 22.37
CA ALA A 547 16.20 6.09 21.35
C ALA A 547 16.39 5.40 19.97
N ASP A 548 16.63 4.11 19.94
CA ASP A 548 16.80 3.32 18.70
C ASP A 548 15.79 2.17 18.66
N PRO A 549 14.67 2.30 17.95
CA PRO A 549 13.64 1.25 17.88
C PRO A 549 14.07 0.02 17.10
N PHE A 550 15.26 0.02 16.49
CA PHE A 550 15.84 -1.13 15.77
C PHE A 550 16.77 -1.96 16.65
N THR A 551 16.98 -1.60 17.91
CA THR A 551 17.78 -2.38 18.86
C THR A 551 16.88 -3.14 19.83
N TYR A 552 17.41 -4.24 20.38
CA TYR A 552 16.74 -4.94 21.47
C TYR A 552 16.75 -4.07 22.73
N GLY A 553 15.67 -3.39 23.00
CA GLY A 553 15.39 -2.79 24.29
C GLY A 553 13.99 -3.21 24.70
N SER A 554 13.88 -4.13 25.65
CA SER A 554 12.58 -4.40 26.29
C SER A 554 12.08 -3.08 26.93
N PRO A 555 10.79 -2.71 26.80
CA PRO A 555 10.23 -1.54 27.50
C PRO A 555 10.29 -1.67 29.04
N THR A 556 10.57 -2.85 29.52
CA THR A 556 10.75 -3.15 30.95
C THR A 556 12.23 -3.47 31.19
N GLY A 557 12.99 -2.44 31.52
CA GLY A 557 14.25 -2.35 32.27
C GLY A 557 15.13 -3.59 32.55
N GLY A 558 15.24 -4.54 31.64
CA GLY A 558 16.20 -5.63 31.73
C GLY A 558 17.43 -5.26 30.86
N ALA A 559 18.59 -5.14 31.46
CA ALA A 559 19.85 -4.91 30.77
C ALA A 559 20.07 -6.00 29.70
N PRO A 560 20.65 -5.63 28.54
CA PRO A 560 21.05 -6.63 27.56
C PRO A 560 22.15 -7.50 28.17
N THR A 561 21.90 -8.80 28.28
CA THR A 561 23.00 -9.77 28.41
C THR A 561 23.66 -9.87 27.04
N GLU A 562 24.95 -9.50 26.98
CA GLU A 562 25.84 -9.63 25.84
C GLU A 562 25.91 -11.07 25.26
#